data_e286b1511ce6525b80a4d1d05f9d2bee
#
_entry.id   e286b1511ce6525b80a4d1d05f9d2bee
#
_cell.length_a   1.000
_cell.length_b   1.000
_cell.length_c   1.000
_cell.angle_alpha   90.00
_cell.angle_beta   90.00
_cell.angle_gamma   90.00
#
_symmetry.space_group_name_H-M   'P 1'
#
loop_
_entity.id
_entity.type
_entity.pdbx_description
1 polymer ?
#
loop_
_entity_poly.entity_id
_entity_poly.type
_entity_poly.pdbx_seq_one_letter_code
_entity_poly.pdbx_strand_id
1 'polypeptide(L)' 'MTLRDYFAAKAMQGYITGDYDVYPREIVQRAYAIADAMLEEKEK' A
#
# COMPACT_ATOMS: atom_id res chain seq x y z
N MET A 1 -2.01 14.30 6.44
CA MET A 1 -1.91 12.96 5.85
C MET A 1 -3.27 12.27 5.87
N THR A 2 -3.64 11.59 4.81
CA THR A 2 -4.92 10.90 4.73
C THR A 2 -4.78 9.46 5.16
N LEU A 3 -5.93 8.81 5.45
CA LEU A 3 -5.93 7.38 5.76
C LEU A 3 -5.38 6.55 4.58
N ARG A 4 -5.68 6.99 3.38
CA ARG A 4 -5.18 6.32 2.18
C ARG A 4 -3.65 6.32 2.17
N ASP A 5 -3.06 7.48 2.46
CA ASP A 5 -1.60 7.59 2.51
C ASP A 5 -1.02 6.74 3.62
N TYR A 6 -1.68 6.72 4.77
CA TYR A 6 -1.23 5.92 5.90
C TYR A 6 -1.20 4.42 5.55
N PHE A 7 -2.29 3.93 4.97
CA PHE A 7 -2.36 2.51 4.60
C PHE A 7 -1.37 2.18 3.49
N ALA A 8 -1.18 3.10 2.55
CA ALA A 8 -0.20 2.88 1.48
C ALA A 8 1.21 2.78 2.04
N ALA A 9 1.55 3.61 3.04
CA ALA A 9 2.86 3.56 3.67
C ALA A 9 3.08 2.22 4.37
N LYS A 10 2.07 1.71 5.04
CA LYS A 10 2.16 0.40 5.70
C LYS A 10 2.34 -0.73 4.70
N ALA A 11 1.62 -0.66 3.57
CA ALA A 11 1.74 -1.66 2.53
C ALA A 11 3.13 -1.63 1.89
N MET A 12 3.66 -0.43 1.65
CA MET A 12 5.01 -0.29 1.10
C MET A 12 6.05 -0.90 2.03
N GLN A 13 5.88 -0.71 3.33
CA GLN A 13 6.81 -1.25 4.31
C GLN A 13 6.87 -2.78 4.21
N GLY A 14 5.72 -3.41 3.99
CA GLY A 14 5.66 -4.85 3.81
C GLY A 14 6.42 -5.32 2.58
N TYR A 15 6.32 -4.59 1.48
CA TYR A 15 7.05 -4.93 0.27
C TYR A 15 8.56 -4.79 0.46
N ILE A 16 8.98 -3.73 1.14
CA ILE A 16 10.40 -3.46 1.36
C ILE A 16 11.02 -4.52 2.26
N THR A 17 10.36 -4.86 3.34
CA THR A 17 10.88 -5.84 4.29
C THR A 17 10.81 -7.27 3.76
N GLY A 18 9.95 -7.50 2.76
CA GLY A 18 9.78 -8.83 2.17
C GLY A 18 10.84 -9.20 1.16
N ASP A 19 11.79 -8.32 0.89
CA ASP A 19 12.88 -8.57 -0.05
C ASP A 19 12.37 -8.92 -1.45
N TYR A 20 11.33 -8.23 -1.88
CA TYR A 20 10.78 -8.41 -3.21
C TYR A 20 11.58 -7.62 -4.24
N ASP A 21 11.79 -8.23 -5.39
CA ASP A 21 12.52 -7.61 -6.49
C ASP A 21 11.55 -6.87 -7.41
N VAL A 22 11.03 -5.74 -6.93
CA VAL A 22 10.08 -4.94 -7.69
C VAL A 22 10.60 -3.50 -7.82
N TYR A 23 10.18 -2.84 -8.89
CA TYR A 23 10.55 -1.46 -9.10
C TYR A 23 9.75 -0.52 -8.20
N PRO A 24 10.34 0.61 -7.78
CA PRO A 24 9.65 1.54 -6.88
C PRO A 24 8.28 1.99 -7.37
N ARG A 25 8.14 2.21 -8.68
CA ARG A 25 6.86 2.62 -9.25
C ARG A 25 5.78 1.56 -9.03
N GLU A 26 6.13 0.30 -9.22
CA GLU A 26 5.19 -0.80 -9.02
C GLU A 26 4.82 -0.93 -7.54
N ILE A 27 5.76 -0.72 -6.65
CA ILE A 27 5.50 -0.76 -5.22
C ILE A 27 4.46 0.30 -4.84
N VAL A 28 4.64 1.51 -5.35
CA VAL A 28 3.72 2.61 -5.06
C VAL A 28 2.32 2.30 -5.58
N GLN A 29 2.23 1.80 -6.81
CA GLN A 29 0.92 1.48 -7.40
C GLN A 29 0.22 0.40 -6.61
N ARG A 30 0.93 -0.64 -6.24
CA ARG A 30 0.36 -1.74 -5.46
C ARG A 30 -0.03 -1.29 -4.06
N ALA A 31 0.79 -0.44 -3.45
CA ALA A 31 0.51 0.06 -2.11
C ALA A 31 -0.80 0.85 -2.10
N TYR A 32 -1.02 1.71 -3.09
CA TYR A 32 -2.25 2.47 -3.15
C TYR A 32 -3.45 1.62 -3.52
N ALA A 33 -3.26 0.59 -4.34
CA ALA A 33 -4.34 -0.35 -4.63
C ALA A 33 -4.78 -1.08 -3.37
N ILE A 34 -3.83 -1.50 -2.55
CA ILE A 34 -4.12 -2.16 -1.27
C ILE A 34 -4.81 -1.18 -0.32
N ALA A 35 -4.33 0.06 -0.27
CA ALA A 35 -4.93 1.07 0.58
C ALA A 35 -6.39 1.32 0.20
N ASP A 36 -6.67 1.40 -1.09
CA ASP A 36 -8.03 1.61 -1.56
C ASP A 36 -8.94 0.43 -1.20
N ALA A 37 -8.42 -0.79 -1.33
CA ALA A 37 -9.17 -1.98 -0.97
C ALA A 37 -9.45 -2.01 0.54
N MET A 38 -8.49 -1.62 1.35
CA MET A 38 -8.67 -1.57 2.80
C MET A 38 -9.73 -0.56 3.20
N LEU A 39 -9.71 0.61 2.56
CA LEU A 39 -10.71 1.64 2.85
C LEU A 39 -12.10 1.19 2.43
N GLU A 40 -12.21 0.50 1.30
CA GLU A 40 -13.47 -0.03 0.84
C GLU A 40 -14.05 -1.04 1.83
N GLU A 41 -13.23 -1.93 2.32
CA GLU A 41 -13.68 -2.93 3.30
C GLU A 41 -14.08 -2.27 4.63
N LYS A 42 -13.36 -1.24 5.02
CA LYS A 42 -13.64 -0.55 6.28
C LYS A 42 -15.00 0.13 6.24
N GLU A 43 -15.42 0.59 5.07
CA GLU A 43 -16.69 1.31 4.92
C GLU A 43 -17.91 0.39 4.85
N LYS A 44 -17.73 -0.90 4.75
CA LYS A 44 -18.84 -1.87 4.76
C LYS A 44 -19.38 -2.10 6.19
#